data_db1948e1c2dbdb61ea104a36035d03b5
#
_entry.id   db1948e1c2dbdb61ea104a36035d03b5
#
_cell.length_a   1.000
_cell.length_b   1.000
_cell.length_c   1.000
_cell.angle_alpha   90.00
_cell.angle_beta   90.00
_cell.angle_gamma   90.00
#
_symmetry.space_group_name_H-M   'P 1'
#
loop_
_entity.id
_entity.type
_entity.pdbx_description
1 polymer ?
#
loop_
_entity_poly.entity_id
_entity_poly.type
_entity_poly.pdbx_seq_one_letter_code
_entity_poly.pdbx_strand_id
1 'polypeptide(L)'
;LPVLHRYYELRKKILGVRNLAHWDVYVPLVSGIKAHTPYEEAVKIIGEALKPLGSDYVDTLTRGLTIERWVDRYENKGKRSGAFSSGSYTGYPYILMNYKEDVLRDLFTLAHEGGHSMHSYYSARNNPYHHWDYSIFEAEVASTFNEQLVANYMIESTDDVQTKRYIIAKQLDDVVATLFRQTMFAEFEHQIHRKAEA
;
A
#
# COMPACT_ATOMS: atom_id res chain seq x y z
N LEU A 1 -21.39 -8.81 2.00
CA LEU A 1 -21.00 -10.05 2.69
C LEU A 1 -20.98 -11.31 1.80
N PRO A 2 -21.93 -11.60 0.85
CA PRO A 2 -21.88 -12.84 0.04
C PRO A 2 -20.58 -13.01 -0.77
N VAL A 3 -20.01 -11.93 -1.29
CA VAL A 3 -18.72 -11.97 -2.01
C VAL A 3 -17.58 -12.34 -1.08
N LEU A 4 -17.54 -11.78 0.13
CA LEU A 4 -16.54 -12.11 1.16
C LEU A 4 -16.62 -13.58 1.56
N HIS A 5 -17.83 -14.13 1.74
CA HIS A 5 -18.01 -15.54 2.05
C HIS A 5 -17.48 -16.45 0.93
N ARG A 6 -17.74 -16.10 -0.35
CA ARG A 6 -17.18 -16.84 -1.49
C ARG A 6 -15.65 -16.78 -1.51
N TYR A 7 -15.06 -15.65 -1.15
CA TYR A 7 -13.62 -15.53 -1.04
C TYR A 7 -13.05 -16.44 0.06
N TYR A 8 -13.67 -16.48 1.22
CA TYR A 8 -13.25 -17.39 2.30
C TYR A 8 -13.42 -18.86 1.95
N GLU A 9 -14.46 -19.25 1.24
CA GLU A 9 -14.60 -20.62 0.73
C GLU A 9 -13.53 -20.96 -0.31
N LEU A 10 -13.11 -20.00 -1.15
CA LEU A 10 -11.98 -20.17 -2.05
C LEU A 10 -10.67 -20.35 -1.27
N ARG A 11 -10.39 -19.49 -0.27
CA ARG A 11 -9.22 -19.64 0.61
C ARG A 11 -9.16 -21.02 1.26
N LYS A 12 -10.27 -21.45 1.85
CA LYS A 12 -10.41 -22.76 2.47
C LYS A 12 -10.02 -23.90 1.53
N LYS A 13 -10.48 -23.83 0.27
CA LYS A 13 -10.13 -24.82 -0.77
C LYS A 13 -8.64 -24.80 -1.12
N ILE A 14 -8.07 -23.61 -1.32
CA ILE A 14 -6.65 -23.44 -1.69
C ILE A 14 -5.73 -23.93 -0.57
N LEU A 15 -6.07 -23.60 0.69
CA LEU A 15 -5.30 -24.02 1.87
C LEU A 15 -5.50 -25.50 2.23
N GLY A 16 -6.50 -26.17 1.67
CA GLY A 16 -6.77 -27.58 1.92
C GLY A 16 -7.25 -27.87 3.35
N VAL A 17 -7.82 -26.87 4.04
CA VAL A 17 -8.28 -27.00 5.43
C VAL A 17 -9.75 -27.37 5.50
N ARG A 18 -10.13 -28.22 6.46
CA ARG A 18 -11.54 -28.62 6.67
C ARG A 18 -12.39 -27.45 7.19
N ASN A 19 -11.83 -26.66 8.09
CA ASN A 19 -12.46 -25.48 8.68
C ASN A 19 -11.45 -24.33 8.59
N LEU A 20 -11.88 -23.20 8.06
CA LEU A 20 -11.07 -21.99 8.02
C LEU A 20 -11.16 -21.31 9.39
N ALA A 21 -10.04 -21.26 10.12
CA ALA A 21 -9.93 -20.54 11.38
C ALA A 21 -9.58 -19.07 11.13
N HIS A 22 -9.76 -18.23 12.15
CA HIS A 22 -9.49 -16.78 12.01
C HIS A 22 -8.03 -16.46 11.61
N TRP A 23 -7.08 -17.22 12.09
CA TRP A 23 -5.65 -17.06 11.73
C TRP A 23 -5.30 -17.55 10.31
N ASP A 24 -6.11 -18.45 9.73
CA ASP A 24 -5.89 -18.96 8.36
C ASP A 24 -6.13 -17.87 7.29
N VAL A 25 -6.86 -16.81 7.64
CA VAL A 25 -7.09 -15.69 6.73
C VAL A 25 -5.82 -14.86 6.45
N TYR A 26 -4.78 -15.01 7.26
CA TYR A 26 -3.49 -14.36 7.10
C TYR A 26 -2.44 -15.22 6.39
N VAL A 27 -2.73 -16.49 6.15
CA VAL A 27 -1.82 -17.40 5.45
C VAL A 27 -1.76 -17.01 3.97
N PRO A 28 -0.59 -16.75 3.39
CA PRO A 28 -0.47 -16.42 1.97
C PRO A 28 -1.05 -17.55 1.09
N LEU A 29 -1.91 -17.19 0.14
CA LEU A 29 -2.47 -18.16 -0.82
C LEU A 29 -1.47 -18.60 -1.88
N VAL A 30 -0.47 -17.79 -2.14
CA VAL A 30 0.64 -18.08 -3.06
C VAL A 30 1.94 -18.01 -2.28
N SER A 31 2.66 -19.12 -2.22
CA SER A 31 3.94 -19.25 -1.53
C SER A 31 5.08 -19.46 -2.51
N GLY A 32 6.31 -19.25 -2.04
CA GLY A 32 7.52 -19.61 -2.79
C GLY A 32 7.95 -18.62 -3.88
N ILE A 33 7.40 -17.41 -3.89
CA ILE A 33 7.94 -16.34 -4.73
C ILE A 33 9.30 -15.93 -4.16
N LYS A 34 10.32 -16.15 -4.95
CA LYS A 34 11.65 -15.59 -4.70
C LYS A 34 11.71 -14.23 -5.35
N ALA A 35 11.24 -13.22 -4.66
CA ALA A 35 11.47 -11.84 -5.07
C ALA A 35 12.82 -11.39 -4.53
N HIS A 36 13.59 -10.74 -5.36
CA HIS A 36 14.75 -9.96 -4.94
C HIS A 36 14.72 -8.68 -5.75
N THR A 37 14.27 -7.61 -5.11
CA THR A 37 14.09 -6.31 -5.76
C THR A 37 14.89 -5.28 -4.97
N PRO A 38 16.12 -4.96 -5.35
CA PRO A 38 16.89 -3.89 -4.76
C PRO A 38 16.11 -2.57 -4.77
N TYR A 39 16.34 -1.72 -3.78
CA TYR A 39 15.59 -0.46 -3.63
C TYR A 39 15.59 0.40 -4.90
N GLU A 40 16.73 0.53 -5.56
CA GLU A 40 16.90 1.31 -6.79
C GLU A 40 16.10 0.71 -7.96
N GLU A 41 15.97 -0.62 -7.99
CA GLU A 41 15.14 -1.30 -8.99
C GLU A 41 13.64 -1.09 -8.68
N ALA A 42 13.25 -1.15 -7.41
CA ALA A 42 11.89 -0.83 -7.00
C ALA A 42 11.49 0.59 -7.41
N VAL A 43 12.36 1.57 -7.23
CA VAL A 43 12.12 2.95 -7.67
C VAL A 43 11.93 3.03 -9.19
N LYS A 44 12.70 2.28 -9.98
CA LYS A 44 12.53 2.22 -11.44
C LYS A 44 11.19 1.61 -11.83
N ILE A 45 10.82 0.49 -11.21
CA ILE A 45 9.52 -0.17 -11.46
C ILE A 45 8.37 0.79 -11.15
N ILE A 46 8.43 1.47 -10.00
CA ILE A 46 7.44 2.47 -9.60
C ILE A 46 7.38 3.61 -10.63
N GLY A 47 8.53 4.15 -11.03
CA GLY A 47 8.58 5.22 -12.04
C GLY A 47 7.95 4.82 -13.38
N GLU A 48 8.23 3.61 -13.87
CA GLU A 48 7.62 3.09 -15.10
C GLU A 48 6.12 2.89 -14.95
N ALA A 49 5.68 2.31 -13.83
CA ALA A 49 4.27 2.04 -13.57
C ALA A 49 3.43 3.32 -13.44
N LEU A 50 4.03 4.40 -12.94
CA LEU A 50 3.32 5.66 -12.69
C LEU A 50 3.38 6.65 -13.87
N LYS A 51 3.96 6.29 -15.01
CA LYS A 51 3.99 7.14 -16.24
C LYS A 51 2.62 7.69 -16.65
N PRO A 52 1.50 6.97 -16.50
CA PRO A 52 0.18 7.55 -16.81
C PRO A 52 -0.17 8.80 -16.00
N LEU A 53 0.48 9.07 -14.85
CA LEU A 53 0.29 10.27 -14.04
C LEU A 53 1.06 11.51 -14.56
N GLY A 54 1.86 11.34 -15.60
CA GLY A 54 2.64 12.40 -16.23
C GLY A 54 4.06 12.53 -15.68
N SER A 55 4.94 13.14 -16.50
CA SER A 55 6.36 13.25 -16.19
C SER A 55 6.65 14.07 -14.92
N ASP A 56 5.90 15.17 -14.69
CA ASP A 56 6.08 15.99 -13.49
C ASP A 56 5.90 15.19 -12.20
N TYR A 57 4.87 14.33 -12.14
CA TYR A 57 4.63 13.43 -11.02
C TYR A 57 5.77 12.43 -10.86
N VAL A 58 6.13 11.73 -11.93
CA VAL A 58 7.13 10.65 -11.90
C VAL A 58 8.52 11.20 -11.56
N ASP A 59 8.93 12.30 -12.19
CA ASP A 59 10.25 12.90 -11.95
C ASP A 59 10.37 13.44 -10.53
N THR A 60 9.31 14.07 -10.01
CA THR A 60 9.28 14.57 -8.64
C THR A 60 9.37 13.43 -7.63
N LEU A 61 8.53 12.40 -7.79
CA LEU A 61 8.56 11.25 -6.90
C LEU A 61 9.92 10.52 -6.95
N THR A 62 10.41 10.20 -8.16
CA THR A 62 11.68 9.49 -8.34
C THR A 62 12.84 10.26 -7.72
N ARG A 63 12.89 11.58 -7.89
CA ARG A 63 13.88 12.46 -7.27
C ARG A 63 13.78 12.42 -5.75
N GLY A 64 12.56 12.48 -5.21
CA GLY A 64 12.30 12.37 -3.77
C GLY A 64 12.75 11.04 -3.19
N LEU A 65 12.43 9.94 -3.86
CA LEU A 65 12.82 8.59 -3.43
C LEU A 65 14.35 8.34 -3.54
N THR A 66 15.10 9.15 -4.28
CA THR A 66 16.53 8.94 -4.53
C THR A 66 17.39 10.10 -4.03
N ILE A 67 17.48 11.17 -4.81
CA ILE A 67 18.46 12.27 -4.62
C ILE A 67 18.07 13.17 -3.45
N GLU A 68 16.78 13.50 -3.33
CA GLU A 68 16.27 14.42 -2.30
C GLU A 68 16.06 13.72 -0.94
N ARG A 69 16.27 12.40 -0.89
CA ARG A 69 16.32 11.62 0.35
C ARG A 69 15.07 11.74 1.22
N TRP A 70 13.89 11.63 0.62
CA TRP A 70 12.64 11.65 1.37
C TRP A 70 12.46 10.40 2.23
N VAL A 71 13.23 9.31 1.96
CA VAL A 71 13.01 7.99 2.54
C VAL A 71 14.13 7.58 3.50
N ASP A 72 13.76 7.30 4.74
CA ASP A 72 14.56 6.49 5.65
C ASP A 72 14.24 5.02 5.39
N ARG A 73 15.12 4.35 4.63
CA ARG A 73 14.83 3.11 3.90
C ARG A 73 14.84 1.85 4.74
N TYR A 74 15.87 1.68 5.57
CA TYR A 74 16.25 0.38 6.12
C TYR A 74 16.03 0.30 7.63
N GLU A 75 15.90 -0.93 8.11
CA GLU A 75 15.81 -1.25 9.52
C GLU A 75 17.08 -0.84 10.27
N ASN A 76 16.92 -0.27 11.45
CA ASN A 76 18.02 -0.01 12.38
C ASN A 76 17.55 -0.10 13.83
N LYS A 77 18.51 -0.08 14.77
CA LYS A 77 18.24 -0.21 16.20
C LYS A 77 17.34 0.92 16.71
N GLY A 78 16.20 0.56 17.28
CA GLY A 78 15.23 1.49 17.87
C GLY A 78 14.21 2.05 16.89
N LYS A 79 14.33 1.75 15.60
CA LYS A 79 13.33 2.14 14.59
C LYS A 79 12.06 1.31 14.72
N ARG A 80 10.89 1.96 14.63
CA ARG A 80 9.60 1.26 14.65
C ARG A 80 9.42 0.42 13.38
N SER A 81 8.73 -0.70 13.52
CA SER A 81 8.27 -1.50 12.38
C SER A 81 7.17 -0.78 11.61
N GLY A 82 6.93 -1.21 10.36
CA GLY A 82 5.95 -0.64 9.46
C GLY A 82 6.52 0.46 8.58
N ALA A 83 5.64 1.21 7.94
CA ALA A 83 5.96 2.36 7.13
C ALA A 83 4.91 3.46 7.33
N PHE A 84 5.30 4.70 7.10
CA PHE A 84 4.38 5.84 7.01
C PHE A 84 5.03 6.99 6.25
N SER A 85 4.19 7.84 5.65
CA SER A 85 4.60 9.12 5.09
C SER A 85 4.11 10.26 5.97
N SER A 86 4.94 11.28 6.13
CA SER A 86 4.61 12.50 6.85
C SER A 86 4.86 13.72 5.96
N GLY A 87 3.82 14.49 5.68
CA GLY A 87 3.91 15.73 4.92
C GLY A 87 4.42 16.90 5.74
N SER A 88 4.84 17.94 5.04
CA SER A 88 5.22 19.22 5.62
C SER A 88 4.83 20.34 4.66
N TYR A 89 4.32 21.47 5.19
CA TYR A 89 3.94 22.59 4.33
C TYR A 89 5.14 23.29 3.69
N THR A 90 6.21 23.48 4.45
CA THR A 90 7.39 24.25 4.01
C THR A 90 8.56 23.38 3.57
N GLY A 91 8.49 22.06 3.82
CA GLY A 91 9.56 21.11 3.51
C GLY A 91 9.14 20.06 2.51
N TYR A 92 9.98 19.04 2.41
CA TYR A 92 9.63 17.80 1.68
C TYR A 92 8.81 16.88 2.56
N PRO A 93 7.99 16.00 1.95
CA PRO A 93 7.44 14.87 2.69
C PRO A 93 8.55 13.89 3.08
N TYR A 94 8.35 13.15 4.15
CA TYR A 94 9.29 12.13 4.61
C TYR A 94 8.60 10.79 4.75
N ILE A 95 9.27 9.74 4.29
CA ILE A 95 8.84 8.36 4.41
C ILE A 95 9.76 7.64 5.39
N LEU A 96 9.18 7.01 6.41
CA LEU A 96 9.88 6.03 7.22
C LEU A 96 9.40 4.66 6.80
N MET A 97 10.33 3.75 6.49
CA MET A 97 10.02 2.36 6.18
C MET A 97 11.15 1.42 6.60
N ASN A 98 10.91 0.13 6.46
CA ASN A 98 11.89 -0.94 6.73
C ASN A 98 11.98 -1.84 5.50
N TYR A 99 12.49 -1.30 4.40
CA TYR A 99 12.54 -1.96 3.10
C TYR A 99 13.40 -3.22 3.13
N LYS A 100 12.85 -4.32 2.62
CA LYS A 100 13.53 -5.62 2.48
C LYS A 100 13.48 -6.05 1.02
N GLU A 101 14.64 -6.24 0.43
CA GLU A 101 14.79 -6.57 -0.99
C GLU A 101 14.16 -7.92 -1.37
N ASP A 102 14.10 -8.85 -0.41
CA ASP A 102 13.51 -10.17 -0.61
C ASP A 102 12.00 -10.24 -0.32
N VAL A 103 11.37 -9.08 -0.08
CA VAL A 103 9.94 -8.97 0.24
C VAL A 103 9.22 -8.11 -0.80
N LEU A 104 8.60 -8.76 -1.80
CA LEU A 104 7.89 -8.06 -2.87
C LEU A 104 6.83 -7.06 -2.37
N ARG A 105 6.22 -7.33 -1.22
CA ARG A 105 5.27 -6.42 -0.58
C ARG A 105 5.87 -5.04 -0.32
N ASP A 106 7.16 -4.95 -0.01
CA ASP A 106 7.80 -3.69 0.38
C ASP A 106 7.94 -2.73 -0.81
N LEU A 107 7.99 -3.25 -2.04
CA LEU A 107 7.87 -2.44 -3.26
C LEU A 107 6.50 -1.74 -3.32
N PHE A 108 5.42 -2.47 -3.03
CA PHE A 108 4.07 -1.89 -2.98
C PHE A 108 3.92 -0.89 -1.84
N THR A 109 4.52 -1.19 -0.68
CA THR A 109 4.56 -0.26 0.46
C THR A 109 5.27 1.04 0.06
N LEU A 110 6.41 0.96 -0.65
CA LEU A 110 7.11 2.15 -1.14
C LEU A 110 6.26 2.98 -2.12
N ALA A 111 5.54 2.32 -3.02
CA ALA A 111 4.61 2.99 -3.93
C ALA A 111 3.44 3.67 -3.19
N HIS A 112 2.91 3.02 -2.16
CA HIS A 112 1.86 3.51 -1.28
C HIS A 112 2.30 4.78 -0.54
N GLU A 113 3.41 4.70 0.19
CA GLU A 113 3.95 5.86 0.93
C GLU A 113 4.38 6.99 -0.02
N GLY A 114 4.85 6.63 -1.21
CA GLY A 114 5.11 7.57 -2.30
C GLY A 114 3.85 8.33 -2.73
N GLY A 115 2.70 7.66 -2.78
CA GLY A 115 1.40 8.27 -3.05
C GLY A 115 1.00 9.31 -2.00
N HIS A 116 1.09 8.97 -0.72
CA HIS A 116 0.89 9.93 0.37
C HIS A 116 1.84 11.12 0.29
N SER A 117 3.12 10.86 -0.01
CA SER A 117 4.12 11.92 -0.15
C SER A 117 3.78 12.87 -1.28
N MET A 118 3.36 12.37 -2.44
CA MET A 118 2.96 13.20 -3.57
C MET A 118 1.67 13.97 -3.30
N HIS A 119 0.71 13.37 -2.59
CA HIS A 119 -0.50 14.05 -2.14
C HIS A 119 -0.14 15.26 -1.27
N SER A 120 0.66 15.05 -0.23
CA SER A 120 1.12 16.13 0.65
C SER A 120 1.94 17.18 -0.10
N TYR A 121 2.83 16.75 -1.00
CA TYR A 121 3.66 17.63 -1.82
C TYR A 121 2.83 18.58 -2.69
N TYR A 122 1.84 18.06 -3.40
CA TYR A 122 0.98 18.89 -4.25
C TYR A 122 0.00 19.72 -3.42
N SER A 123 -0.54 19.17 -2.34
CA SER A 123 -1.45 19.91 -1.47
C SER A 123 -0.77 21.14 -0.86
N ALA A 124 0.44 21.00 -0.33
CA ALA A 124 1.20 22.11 0.25
C ALA A 124 1.57 23.19 -0.77
N ARG A 125 1.73 22.84 -2.05
CA ARG A 125 2.09 23.78 -3.12
C ARG A 125 0.91 24.50 -3.76
N ASN A 126 -0.26 23.91 -3.71
CA ASN A 126 -1.43 24.43 -4.38
C ASN A 126 -2.49 25.02 -3.43
N ASN A 127 -2.29 24.89 -2.12
CA ASN A 127 -3.20 25.40 -1.12
C ASN A 127 -2.48 26.34 -0.13
N PRO A 128 -3.17 27.35 0.42
CA PRO A 128 -2.63 28.15 1.51
C PRO A 128 -2.46 27.31 2.78
N TYR A 129 -1.62 27.75 3.70
CA TYR A 129 -1.26 27.03 4.92
C TYR A 129 -2.46 26.49 5.71
N HIS A 130 -3.58 27.21 5.77
CA HIS A 130 -4.77 26.79 6.50
C HIS A 130 -5.59 25.70 5.83
N HIS A 131 -5.27 25.34 4.57
CA HIS A 131 -6.04 24.39 3.75
C HIS A 131 -5.19 23.31 3.07
N TRP A 132 -3.90 23.20 3.41
CA TRP A 132 -3.02 22.23 2.75
C TRP A 132 -3.17 20.82 3.30
N ASP A 133 -3.56 20.71 4.56
CA ASP A 133 -3.80 19.41 5.19
C ASP A 133 -5.13 18.84 4.70
N TYR A 134 -5.14 17.57 4.42
CA TYR A 134 -6.29 16.87 3.87
C TYR A 134 -6.88 15.91 4.90
N SER A 135 -8.18 15.61 4.77
CA SER A 135 -8.88 14.75 5.70
C SER A 135 -8.47 13.27 5.53
N ILE A 136 -8.72 12.46 6.56
CA ILE A 136 -8.50 11.02 6.49
C ILE A 136 -9.34 10.36 5.39
N PHE A 137 -10.43 10.99 4.96
CA PHE A 137 -11.30 10.49 3.90
C PHE A 137 -10.59 10.43 2.54
N GLU A 138 -9.77 11.45 2.21
CA GLU A 138 -9.02 11.51 0.95
C GLU A 138 -7.63 10.88 1.05
N ALA A 139 -7.15 10.62 2.26
CA ALA A 139 -5.76 10.26 2.51
C ALA A 139 -5.27 9.07 1.69
N GLU A 140 -6.10 8.03 1.55
CA GLU A 140 -5.72 6.78 0.87
C GLU A 140 -5.98 6.79 -0.65
N VAL A 141 -6.51 7.86 -1.23
CA VAL A 141 -6.83 7.89 -2.67
C VAL A 141 -5.55 7.81 -3.50
N ALA A 142 -4.56 8.64 -3.22
CA ALA A 142 -3.30 8.66 -3.96
C ALA A 142 -2.46 7.41 -3.70
N SER A 143 -2.39 6.96 -2.45
CA SER A 143 -1.59 5.80 -2.04
C SER A 143 -2.08 4.50 -2.68
N THR A 144 -3.37 4.22 -2.58
CA THR A 144 -3.97 3.01 -3.16
C THR A 144 -3.99 3.05 -4.69
N PHE A 145 -4.15 4.23 -5.29
CA PHE A 145 -4.08 4.37 -6.73
C PHE A 145 -2.68 4.07 -7.29
N ASN A 146 -1.62 4.54 -6.63
CA ASN A 146 -0.25 4.18 -6.97
C ASN A 146 -0.04 2.66 -6.91
N GLU A 147 -0.52 1.99 -5.84
CA GLU A 147 -0.42 0.53 -5.73
C GLU A 147 -1.12 -0.18 -6.90
N GLN A 148 -2.30 0.29 -7.32
CA GLN A 148 -3.03 -0.32 -8.43
C GLN A 148 -2.28 -0.16 -9.77
N LEU A 149 -1.69 1.01 -10.04
CA LEU A 149 -0.89 1.22 -11.24
C LEU A 149 0.35 0.32 -11.25
N VAL A 150 1.03 0.19 -10.10
CA VAL A 150 2.17 -0.73 -9.95
C VAL A 150 1.76 -2.19 -10.15
N ALA A 151 0.64 -2.61 -9.56
CA ALA A 151 0.13 -3.97 -9.72
C ALA A 151 -0.19 -4.29 -11.19
N ASN A 152 -0.88 -3.39 -11.88
CA ASN A 152 -1.21 -3.55 -13.29
C ASN A 152 0.06 -3.62 -14.16
N TYR A 153 0.98 -2.69 -13.97
CA TYR A 153 2.26 -2.69 -14.68
C TYR A 153 3.03 -4.02 -14.48
N MET A 154 3.13 -4.51 -13.25
CA MET A 154 3.84 -5.74 -12.96
C MET A 154 3.15 -6.98 -13.55
N ILE A 155 1.80 -7.03 -13.55
CA ILE A 155 1.05 -8.11 -14.19
C ILE A 155 1.27 -8.13 -15.71
N GLU A 156 1.33 -6.97 -16.35
CA GLU A 156 1.52 -6.84 -17.79
C GLU A 156 2.98 -7.11 -18.20
N SER A 157 3.94 -6.72 -17.38
CA SER A 157 5.38 -6.79 -17.70
C SER A 157 6.04 -8.14 -17.37
N THR A 158 5.40 -9.03 -16.63
CA THR A 158 5.95 -10.36 -16.30
C THR A 158 5.25 -11.47 -17.04
N ASP A 159 5.99 -12.50 -17.48
CA ASP A 159 5.45 -13.75 -18.00
C ASP A 159 5.31 -14.83 -16.89
N ASP A 160 5.88 -14.59 -15.70
CA ASP A 160 5.82 -15.55 -14.61
C ASP A 160 4.41 -15.62 -14.00
N VAL A 161 3.76 -16.76 -14.22
CA VAL A 161 2.41 -17.04 -13.74
C VAL A 161 2.31 -17.01 -12.21
N GLN A 162 3.38 -17.37 -11.49
CA GLN A 162 3.36 -17.36 -10.00
C GLN A 162 3.39 -15.93 -9.48
N THR A 163 4.19 -15.07 -10.07
CA THR A 163 4.21 -13.65 -9.75
C THR A 163 2.85 -13.00 -10.03
N LYS A 164 2.22 -13.28 -11.18
CA LYS A 164 0.86 -12.80 -11.47
C LYS A 164 -0.16 -13.24 -10.41
N ARG A 165 -0.15 -14.52 -10.06
CA ARG A 165 -1.04 -15.08 -9.03
C ARG A 165 -0.84 -14.41 -7.67
N TYR A 166 0.41 -14.16 -7.29
CA TYR A 166 0.71 -13.47 -6.04
C TYR A 166 0.15 -12.05 -6.03
N ILE A 167 0.38 -11.28 -7.08
CA ILE A 167 -0.11 -9.89 -7.18
C ILE A 167 -1.63 -9.86 -7.10
N ILE A 168 -2.32 -10.75 -7.85
CA ILE A 168 -3.78 -10.86 -7.81
C ILE A 168 -4.28 -11.26 -6.41
N ALA A 169 -3.63 -12.24 -5.77
CA ALA A 169 -3.99 -12.64 -4.42
C ALA A 169 -3.80 -11.50 -3.41
N LYS A 170 -2.70 -10.73 -3.53
CA LYS A 170 -2.47 -9.53 -2.73
C LYS A 170 -3.58 -8.50 -2.93
N GLN A 171 -3.95 -8.18 -4.17
CA GLN A 171 -5.05 -7.23 -4.45
C GLN A 171 -6.38 -7.68 -3.81
N LEU A 172 -6.70 -8.97 -3.84
CA LEU A 172 -7.89 -9.50 -3.18
C LEU A 172 -7.81 -9.37 -1.65
N ASP A 173 -6.66 -9.67 -1.05
CA ASP A 173 -6.44 -9.50 0.38
C ASP A 173 -6.52 -8.02 0.79
N ASP A 174 -6.01 -7.09 -0.02
CA ASP A 174 -6.10 -5.64 0.20
C ASP A 174 -7.56 -5.17 0.18
N VAL A 175 -8.37 -5.62 -0.79
CA VAL A 175 -9.81 -5.32 -0.82
C VAL A 175 -10.52 -5.83 0.45
N VAL A 176 -10.19 -7.03 0.91
CA VAL A 176 -10.74 -7.56 2.16
C VAL A 176 -10.32 -6.70 3.37
N ALA A 177 -9.06 -6.30 3.42
CA ALA A 177 -8.51 -5.51 4.52
C ALA A 177 -9.02 -4.06 4.53
N THR A 178 -9.11 -3.42 3.36
CA THR A 178 -9.44 -1.99 3.27
C THR A 178 -10.93 -1.73 3.14
N LEU A 179 -11.70 -2.58 2.48
CA LEU A 179 -13.13 -2.38 2.32
C LEU A 179 -13.93 -3.10 3.41
N PHE A 180 -13.82 -4.43 3.49
CA PHE A 180 -14.67 -5.21 4.39
C PHE A 180 -14.29 -5.05 5.87
N ARG A 181 -13.01 -5.10 6.19
CA ARG A 181 -12.53 -4.96 7.57
C ARG A 181 -12.74 -3.54 8.10
N GLN A 182 -12.48 -2.52 7.32
CA GLN A 182 -12.68 -1.13 7.75
C GLN A 182 -14.16 -0.82 7.96
N THR A 183 -15.03 -1.31 7.09
CA THR A 183 -16.49 -1.19 7.30
C THR A 183 -16.94 -1.89 8.59
N MET A 184 -16.40 -3.07 8.88
CA MET A 184 -16.69 -3.80 10.13
C MET A 184 -16.24 -3.00 11.35
N PHE A 185 -15.05 -2.37 11.31
CA PHE A 185 -14.57 -1.53 12.40
C PHE A 185 -15.43 -0.29 12.60
N ALA A 186 -15.81 0.40 11.52
CA ALA A 186 -16.68 1.56 11.59
C ALA A 186 -18.07 1.21 12.15
N GLU A 187 -18.65 0.07 11.75
CA GLU A 187 -19.93 -0.41 12.28
C GLU A 187 -19.82 -0.74 13.77
N PHE A 188 -18.75 -1.43 14.19
CA PHE A 188 -18.51 -1.74 15.58
C PHE A 188 -18.36 -0.47 16.42
N GLU A 189 -17.52 0.49 15.99
CA GLU A 189 -17.32 1.75 16.66
C GLU A 189 -18.64 2.53 16.81
N HIS A 190 -19.41 2.64 15.74
CA HIS A 190 -20.71 3.29 15.77
C HIS A 190 -21.67 2.63 16.81
N GLN A 191 -21.70 1.30 16.87
CA GLN A 191 -22.57 0.59 17.80
C GLN A 191 -22.17 0.79 19.26
N ILE A 192 -20.86 0.77 19.58
CA ILE A 192 -20.41 0.97 20.97
C ILE A 192 -20.64 2.40 21.43
N HIS A 193 -20.42 3.39 20.57
CA HIS A 193 -20.74 4.79 20.91
C HIS A 193 -22.22 5.00 21.18
N ARG A 194 -23.10 4.50 20.33
CA ARG A 194 -24.55 4.56 20.56
C ARG A 194 -24.98 3.91 21.86
N LYS A 195 -24.35 2.80 22.25
CA LYS A 195 -24.65 2.13 23.52
C LYS A 195 -24.11 2.91 24.74
N ALA A 196 -23.04 3.66 24.57
CA ALA A 196 -22.48 4.49 25.65
C ALA A 196 -23.28 5.77 25.87
N GLU A 197 -24.03 6.26 24.86
CA GLU A 197 -24.90 7.44 24.92
C GLU A 197 -26.31 7.13 25.44
N ALA A 198 -26.71 5.85 25.50
CA ALA A 198 -28.03 5.39 25.92
C ALA A 198 -28.06 5.03 27.42
#